data_6176ca25e7c79ce62fd962b43477f0a8
#
_entry.id   6176ca25e7c79ce62fd962b43477f0a8
#
_cell.length_a   1.000
_cell.length_b   1.000
_cell.length_c   1.000
_cell.angle_alpha   90.00
_cell.angle_beta   90.00
_cell.angle_gamma   90.00
#
_symmetry.space_group_name_H-M   'P 1'
#
loop_
_entity.id
_entity.type
_entity.pdbx_description
1 polymer ?
#
loop_
_entity_poly.entity_id
_entity_poly.type
_entity_poly.pdbx_seq_one_letter_code
_entity_poly.pdbx_strand_id
1 'polypeptide(L)'
;MLVSQLCRYLSPANVLALALFGVLGIATEAKASTLGFTVPGTVADAGEPDDPVNLGDVFTVNSAISVDALGFYDQANLTGSETVGLYNSSGDLLASATVLLSDPEVSGYLFQSITPVALTAGDTYTVDAFIGDNDWSYGSTAPNQAADVTYDYHDYLYTSSLEFPTETSGAAGGPGGTYYGPNFEIGTGTTSPIPEPSSVIPMSAILLGAAFVARKRTARGSRA
;
A
#
# COMPACT_ATOMS: atom_id res chain seq x y z
N MET A 1 21.49 44.73 6.91
CA MET A 1 22.70 45.06 7.68
C MET A 1 23.08 43.97 8.71
N LEU A 2 22.32 42.90 8.89
CA LEU A 2 22.61 41.81 9.84
C LEU A 2 23.43 40.64 9.25
N VAL A 3 23.39 40.44 7.93
CA VAL A 3 24.05 39.30 7.26
C VAL A 3 25.58 39.48 7.14
N SER A 4 26.07 40.72 7.14
CA SER A 4 27.52 41.03 6.98
C SER A 4 28.32 40.85 8.27
N GLN A 5 27.69 40.73 9.42
CA GLN A 5 28.37 40.55 10.70
C GLN A 5 28.62 39.08 11.06
N LEU A 6 27.82 38.14 10.50
CA LEU A 6 27.97 36.70 10.80
C LEU A 6 29.16 36.07 10.08
N CYS A 7 29.60 36.62 8.94
CA CYS A 7 30.73 36.06 8.17
C CYS A 7 32.12 36.28 8.83
N ARG A 8 32.21 37.08 9.87
CA ARG A 8 33.52 37.37 10.51
C ARG A 8 33.94 36.37 11.62
N TYR A 9 33.01 35.48 12.03
CA TYR A 9 33.26 34.57 13.14
C TYR A 9 33.29 33.08 12.77
N LEU A 10 33.02 32.75 11.52
CA LEU A 10 33.07 31.35 11.08
C LEU A 10 34.37 31.13 10.30
N SER A 11 35.25 30.28 10.82
CA SER A 11 36.40 29.81 10.05
C SER A 11 35.93 29.00 8.84
N PRO A 12 36.67 28.95 7.73
CA PRO A 12 36.29 28.19 6.54
C PRO A 12 36.02 26.70 6.84
N ALA A 13 36.63 26.16 7.88
CA ALA A 13 36.34 24.78 8.34
C ALA A 13 34.96 24.61 8.97
N ASN A 14 34.39 25.65 9.59
CA ASN A 14 33.06 25.59 10.19
C ASN A 14 31.95 25.79 9.15
N VAL A 15 32.20 26.50 8.08
CA VAL A 15 31.25 26.67 6.96
C VAL A 15 31.12 25.37 6.18
N LEU A 16 32.23 24.63 6.00
CA LEU A 16 32.24 23.36 5.30
C LEU A 16 31.46 22.25 6.12
N ALA A 17 31.58 22.29 7.45
CA ALA A 17 30.84 21.36 8.30
C ALA A 17 29.33 21.62 8.29
N LEU A 18 28.89 22.88 8.17
CA LEU A 18 27.47 23.22 8.11
C LEU A 18 26.85 22.86 6.76
N ALA A 19 27.62 22.94 5.67
CA ALA A 19 27.16 22.57 4.32
C ALA A 19 27.04 21.03 4.14
N LEU A 20 27.82 20.23 4.87
CA LEU A 20 27.78 18.78 4.78
C LEU A 20 26.59 18.16 5.54
N PHE A 21 26.02 18.88 6.52
CA PHE A 21 24.85 18.41 7.28
C PHE A 21 23.52 18.64 6.57
N GLY A 22 23.50 19.41 5.49
CA GLY A 22 22.27 19.80 4.76
C GLY A 22 21.81 18.78 3.69
N VAL A 23 22.53 17.71 3.43
CA VAL A 23 22.28 16.80 2.28
C VAL A 23 22.09 15.34 2.70
N LEU A 24 21.84 15.04 3.96
CA LEU A 24 21.22 13.75 4.26
C LEU A 24 19.71 13.85 3.96
N GLY A 25 19.40 13.98 2.67
CA GLY A 25 18.06 13.68 2.19
C GLY A 25 17.76 12.22 2.56
N ILE A 26 16.76 12.02 3.39
CA ILE A 26 16.16 10.69 3.61
C ILE A 26 15.60 10.31 2.23
N ALA A 27 16.37 9.57 1.44
CA ALA A 27 15.82 8.88 0.29
C ALA A 27 14.86 7.83 0.87
N THR A 28 13.58 8.15 0.90
CA THR A 28 12.53 7.15 1.03
C THR A 28 12.61 6.34 -0.25
N GLU A 29 13.17 5.15 -0.18
CA GLU A 29 13.05 4.20 -1.27
C GLU A 29 11.55 3.95 -1.46
N ALA A 30 11.00 4.39 -2.59
CA ALA A 30 9.69 3.98 -3.03
C ALA A 30 9.79 2.49 -3.37
N LYS A 31 9.41 1.63 -2.45
CA LYS A 31 9.32 0.20 -2.69
C LYS A 31 8.10 0.00 -3.58
N ALA A 32 8.27 -0.69 -4.71
CA ALA A 32 7.15 -1.03 -5.56
C ALA A 32 6.13 -1.85 -4.76
N SER A 33 4.87 -1.44 -4.79
CA SER A 33 3.78 -2.21 -4.21
C SER A 33 3.67 -3.55 -4.94
N THR A 34 3.27 -4.59 -4.21
CA THR A 34 3.00 -5.90 -4.78
C THR A 34 1.49 -6.05 -4.89
N LEU A 35 0.98 -6.40 -6.07
CA LEU A 35 -0.44 -6.68 -6.27
C LEU A 35 -0.80 -8.02 -5.65
N GLY A 36 -1.96 -8.12 -5.00
CA GLY A 36 -2.51 -9.39 -4.53
C GLY A 36 -2.69 -10.37 -5.68
N PHE A 37 -3.28 -9.87 -6.77
CA PHE A 37 -3.58 -10.64 -7.96
C PHE A 37 -3.13 -9.95 -9.25
N THR A 38 -2.91 -10.74 -10.31
CA THR A 38 -2.72 -10.23 -11.67
C THR A 38 -3.44 -11.14 -12.67
N VAL A 39 -3.92 -10.54 -13.75
CA VAL A 39 -4.65 -11.25 -14.81
C VAL A 39 -3.70 -12.19 -15.56
N PRO A 40 -4.03 -13.48 -15.73
CA PRO A 40 -3.16 -14.47 -16.37
C PRO A 40 -3.28 -14.42 -17.92
N GLY A 41 -3.04 -13.30 -18.55
CA GLY A 41 -3.07 -13.17 -20.01
C GLY A 41 -4.36 -12.50 -20.53
N THR A 42 -4.92 -13.00 -21.62
CA THR A 42 -6.13 -12.42 -22.23
C THR A 42 -7.36 -12.84 -21.46
N VAL A 43 -8.16 -11.87 -21.07
CA VAL A 43 -9.46 -12.07 -20.43
C VAL A 43 -10.59 -11.71 -21.40
N ALA A 44 -11.76 -12.25 -21.16
CA ALA A 44 -12.96 -11.89 -21.89
C ALA A 44 -13.69 -10.78 -21.15
N ASP A 45 -14.22 -9.85 -21.93
CA ASP A 45 -15.18 -8.88 -21.48
C ASP A 45 -16.54 -9.59 -21.37
N ALA A 46 -17.21 -9.44 -20.22
CA ALA A 46 -18.52 -10.02 -19.98
C ALA A 46 -19.67 -9.06 -20.34
N GLY A 47 -19.35 -7.79 -20.56
CA GLY A 47 -20.34 -6.72 -20.65
C GLY A 47 -20.93 -6.34 -19.28
N GLU A 48 -21.94 -5.47 -19.32
CA GLU A 48 -22.69 -5.10 -18.12
C GLU A 48 -23.47 -6.31 -17.58
N PRO A 49 -23.56 -6.51 -16.26
CA PRO A 49 -24.40 -7.55 -15.69
C PRO A 49 -25.88 -7.23 -15.90
N ASP A 50 -26.72 -8.27 -16.09
CA ASP A 50 -28.17 -8.12 -16.20
C ASP A 50 -28.79 -7.51 -14.93
N ASP A 51 -28.21 -7.81 -13.77
CA ASP A 51 -28.57 -7.29 -12.45
C ASP A 51 -27.29 -6.86 -11.70
N PRO A 52 -27.32 -5.78 -10.90
CA PRO A 52 -26.17 -5.37 -10.09
C PRO A 52 -25.69 -6.51 -9.17
N VAL A 53 -24.38 -6.69 -9.09
CA VAL A 53 -23.77 -7.84 -8.44
C VAL A 53 -22.50 -7.45 -7.68
N ASN A 54 -22.26 -8.09 -6.54
CA ASN A 54 -20.95 -8.16 -5.90
C ASN A 54 -20.20 -9.37 -6.45
N LEU A 55 -18.96 -9.15 -6.88
CA LEU A 55 -18.05 -10.21 -7.34
C LEU A 55 -16.79 -10.18 -6.48
N GLY A 56 -16.58 -11.24 -5.71
CA GLY A 56 -15.51 -11.34 -4.74
C GLY A 56 -14.51 -12.46 -5.02
N ASP A 57 -13.25 -12.19 -4.70
CA ASP A 57 -12.17 -13.16 -4.71
C ASP A 57 -11.79 -13.52 -3.28
N VAL A 58 -11.97 -14.79 -2.93
CA VAL A 58 -11.63 -15.34 -1.61
C VAL A 58 -10.18 -15.83 -1.65
N PHE A 59 -9.42 -15.46 -0.62
CA PHE A 59 -8.00 -15.80 -0.52
C PHE A 59 -7.54 -16.06 0.92
N THR A 60 -6.56 -16.93 1.05
CA THR A 60 -5.85 -17.19 2.31
C THR A 60 -4.52 -16.46 2.34
N VAL A 61 -4.19 -15.83 3.45
CA VAL A 61 -2.92 -15.12 3.67
C VAL A 61 -1.85 -16.12 4.12
N ASN A 62 -0.74 -16.24 3.36
CA ASN A 62 0.36 -17.16 3.66
C ASN A 62 1.35 -16.57 4.67
N SER A 63 1.60 -15.27 4.61
CA SER A 63 2.43 -14.51 5.55
C SER A 63 1.73 -13.20 5.91
N ALA A 64 1.88 -12.71 7.15
CA ALA A 64 1.23 -11.47 7.56
C ALA A 64 1.58 -10.30 6.63
N ILE A 65 0.56 -9.63 6.11
CA ILE A 65 0.69 -8.50 5.18
C ILE A 65 -0.10 -7.28 5.66
N SER A 66 0.19 -6.13 5.06
CA SER A 66 -0.66 -4.94 5.13
C SER A 66 -1.30 -4.71 3.77
N VAL A 67 -2.58 -4.41 3.72
CA VAL A 67 -3.27 -3.93 2.51
C VAL A 67 -3.35 -2.41 2.58
N ASP A 68 -2.75 -1.73 1.61
CA ASP A 68 -2.59 -0.27 1.63
C ASP A 68 -3.45 0.44 0.56
N ALA A 69 -3.95 -0.32 -0.44
CA ALA A 69 -4.88 0.17 -1.43
C ALA A 69 -5.84 -0.93 -1.90
N LEU A 70 -7.02 -0.53 -2.33
CA LEU A 70 -8.00 -1.38 -3.01
C LEU A 70 -8.13 -0.95 -4.45
N GLY A 71 -8.30 -1.90 -5.35
CA GLY A 71 -8.31 -1.64 -6.78
C GLY A 71 -9.33 -2.45 -7.54
N PHE A 72 -9.53 -2.03 -8.79
CA PHE A 72 -10.38 -2.71 -9.74
C PHE A 72 -9.69 -2.80 -11.11
N TYR A 73 -9.89 -3.90 -11.82
CA TYR A 73 -9.29 -4.13 -13.14
C TYR A 73 -9.86 -3.15 -14.15
N ASP A 74 -8.99 -2.29 -14.70
CA ASP A 74 -9.37 -1.33 -15.74
C ASP A 74 -9.47 -2.05 -17.09
N GLN A 75 -10.67 -2.44 -17.41
CA GLN A 75 -10.99 -2.80 -18.78
C GLN A 75 -11.17 -1.52 -19.59
N ALA A 76 -10.76 -1.55 -20.85
CA ALA A 76 -10.90 -0.41 -21.76
C ALA A 76 -12.34 0.14 -21.88
N ASN A 77 -13.32 -0.55 -21.31
CA ASN A 77 -14.74 -0.25 -21.38
C ASN A 77 -15.34 0.25 -20.04
N LEU A 78 -14.55 0.39 -18.96
CA LEU A 78 -15.07 1.00 -17.74
C LEU A 78 -15.57 2.42 -18.02
N THR A 79 -16.82 2.69 -17.65
CA THR A 79 -17.49 3.97 -17.88
C THR A 79 -17.70 4.76 -16.59
N GLY A 80 -17.47 4.15 -15.42
CA GLY A 80 -17.72 4.72 -14.10
C GLY A 80 -16.76 4.23 -13.03
N SER A 81 -17.04 4.64 -11.79
CA SER A 81 -16.31 4.21 -10.61
C SER A 81 -16.85 2.90 -10.08
N GLU A 82 -15.96 2.11 -9.44
CA GLU A 82 -16.32 0.89 -8.73
C GLU A 82 -16.11 1.02 -7.23
N THR A 83 -16.98 0.40 -6.43
CA THR A 83 -16.79 0.32 -4.99
C THR A 83 -16.22 -1.03 -4.62
N VAL A 84 -15.01 -1.02 -4.02
CA VAL A 84 -14.29 -2.23 -3.64
C VAL A 84 -14.24 -2.34 -2.13
N GLY A 85 -14.48 -3.53 -1.59
CA GLY A 85 -14.46 -3.88 -0.17
C GLY A 85 -13.46 -4.97 0.14
N LEU A 86 -12.91 -4.93 1.34
CA LEU A 86 -12.09 -5.99 1.93
C LEU A 86 -12.80 -6.51 3.18
N TYR A 87 -13.06 -7.81 3.25
CA TYR A 87 -13.80 -8.46 4.33
C TYR A 87 -12.98 -9.55 5.00
N ASN A 88 -13.28 -9.79 6.28
CA ASN A 88 -12.80 -11.01 6.94
C ASN A 88 -13.74 -12.20 6.65
N SER A 89 -13.36 -13.39 7.09
CA SER A 89 -14.15 -14.62 6.89
C SER A 89 -15.51 -14.64 7.62
N SER A 90 -15.77 -13.69 8.50
CA SER A 90 -17.08 -13.52 9.16
C SER A 90 -18.01 -12.58 8.41
N GLY A 91 -17.53 -11.96 7.30
CA GLY A 91 -18.27 -10.97 6.54
C GLY A 91 -18.21 -9.55 7.12
N ASP A 92 -17.31 -9.29 8.09
CA ASP A 92 -17.11 -7.94 8.59
C ASP A 92 -16.27 -7.13 7.59
N LEU A 93 -16.76 -5.95 7.20
CA LEU A 93 -16.05 -5.02 6.33
C LEU A 93 -14.86 -4.39 7.08
N LEU A 94 -13.66 -4.66 6.61
CA LEU A 94 -12.41 -4.13 7.18
C LEU A 94 -12.02 -2.78 6.57
N ALA A 95 -12.24 -2.63 5.26
CA ALA A 95 -12.03 -1.39 4.52
C ALA A 95 -12.86 -1.37 3.25
N SER A 96 -13.14 -0.18 2.73
CA SER A 96 -13.70 0.01 1.40
C SER A 96 -13.15 1.26 0.74
N ALA A 97 -13.17 1.29 -0.59
CA ALA A 97 -12.76 2.42 -1.41
C ALA A 97 -13.65 2.53 -2.64
N THR A 98 -13.89 3.76 -3.10
CA THR A 98 -14.44 3.99 -4.44
C THR A 98 -13.27 4.25 -5.38
N VAL A 99 -13.05 3.31 -6.30
CA VAL A 99 -12.00 3.39 -7.33
C VAL A 99 -12.53 4.20 -8.50
N LEU A 100 -11.80 5.22 -8.90
CA LEU A 100 -12.17 6.16 -9.95
C LEU A 100 -11.34 5.90 -11.23
N LEU A 101 -11.88 6.23 -12.40
CA LEU A 101 -11.13 6.16 -13.67
C LEU A 101 -9.89 7.07 -13.70
N SER A 102 -9.79 8.04 -12.80
CA SER A 102 -8.63 8.93 -12.67
C SER A 102 -7.58 8.45 -11.67
N ASP A 103 -7.82 7.33 -10.99
CA ASP A 103 -6.90 6.80 -10.00
C ASP A 103 -5.64 6.20 -10.67
N PRO A 104 -4.53 6.10 -9.96
CA PRO A 104 -3.30 5.53 -10.51
C PRO A 104 -3.51 4.10 -11.01
N GLU A 105 -3.01 3.83 -12.23
CA GLU A 105 -3.02 2.49 -12.83
C GLU A 105 -1.71 1.75 -12.56
N VAL A 106 -1.82 0.51 -12.11
CA VAL A 106 -0.72 -0.43 -11.95
C VAL A 106 -1.09 -1.78 -12.55
N SER A 107 -0.39 -2.21 -13.60
CA SER A 107 -0.60 -3.52 -14.26
C SER A 107 -2.04 -3.79 -14.71
N GLY A 108 -2.73 -2.76 -15.19
CA GLY A 108 -4.10 -2.83 -15.66
C GLY A 108 -5.17 -2.73 -14.56
N TYR A 109 -4.79 -2.37 -13.34
CA TYR A 109 -5.72 -2.10 -12.24
C TYR A 109 -5.61 -0.64 -11.81
N LEU A 110 -6.74 0.00 -11.57
CA LEU A 110 -6.83 1.31 -10.91
C LEU A 110 -6.87 1.10 -9.41
N PHE A 111 -6.14 1.91 -8.63
CA PHE A 111 -6.02 1.75 -7.18
C PHE A 111 -6.32 3.03 -6.41
N GLN A 112 -7.17 2.91 -5.40
CA GLN A 112 -7.43 3.93 -4.39
C GLN A 112 -6.79 3.54 -3.07
N SER A 113 -5.93 4.42 -2.52
CA SER A 113 -5.30 4.22 -1.22
C SER A 113 -6.32 4.19 -0.08
N ILE A 114 -6.08 3.31 0.90
CA ILE A 114 -6.87 3.19 2.13
C ILE A 114 -5.99 3.37 3.37
N THR A 115 -6.61 3.49 4.54
CA THR A 115 -5.87 3.28 5.79
C THR A 115 -5.39 1.84 5.84
N PRO A 116 -4.08 1.59 6.06
CA PRO A 116 -3.53 0.25 6.03
C PRO A 116 -4.26 -0.74 6.94
N VAL A 117 -4.62 -1.89 6.39
CA VAL A 117 -5.29 -3.00 7.09
C VAL A 117 -4.31 -4.16 7.24
N ALA A 118 -4.01 -4.55 8.48
CA ALA A 118 -3.17 -5.71 8.74
C ALA A 118 -3.96 -7.01 8.59
N LEU A 119 -3.46 -7.94 7.77
CA LEU A 119 -4.02 -9.27 7.59
C LEU A 119 -3.12 -10.32 8.23
N THR A 120 -3.74 -11.29 8.90
CA THR A 120 -3.05 -12.33 9.68
C THR A 120 -2.74 -13.55 8.82
N ALA A 121 -1.55 -14.10 8.95
CA ALA A 121 -1.17 -15.35 8.28
C ALA A 121 -2.08 -16.52 8.73
N GLY A 122 -2.54 -17.31 7.78
CA GLY A 122 -3.43 -18.46 7.97
C GLY A 122 -4.91 -18.12 7.97
N ASP A 123 -5.28 -16.83 8.02
CA ASP A 123 -6.68 -16.41 7.95
C ASP A 123 -7.13 -16.20 6.49
N THR A 124 -8.42 -16.36 6.27
CA THR A 124 -9.09 -16.18 4.98
C THR A 124 -9.81 -14.83 4.93
N TYR A 125 -9.74 -14.17 3.78
CA TYR A 125 -10.35 -12.87 3.51
C TYR A 125 -11.02 -12.88 2.14
N THR A 126 -11.87 -11.88 1.88
CA THR A 126 -12.49 -11.65 0.59
C THR A 126 -12.24 -10.21 0.16
N VAL A 127 -11.70 -10.01 -1.03
CA VAL A 127 -11.75 -8.72 -1.72
C VAL A 127 -12.90 -8.77 -2.71
N ASP A 128 -13.79 -7.80 -2.68
CA ASP A 128 -15.05 -7.78 -3.40
C ASP A 128 -15.27 -6.45 -4.10
N ALA A 129 -15.95 -6.45 -5.24
CA ALA A 129 -16.38 -5.24 -5.93
C ALA A 129 -17.87 -5.29 -6.22
N PHE A 130 -18.56 -4.19 -5.89
CA PHE A 130 -19.93 -3.97 -6.32
C PHE A 130 -19.93 -3.41 -7.75
N ILE A 131 -20.49 -4.18 -8.68
CA ILE A 131 -20.61 -3.86 -10.10
C ILE A 131 -22.07 -3.48 -10.38
N GLY A 132 -22.27 -2.19 -10.68
CA GLY A 132 -23.56 -1.66 -11.09
C GLY A 132 -23.76 -1.74 -12.60
N ASP A 133 -23.50 -0.61 -13.26
CA ASP A 133 -23.71 -0.46 -14.72
C ASP A 133 -22.38 -0.54 -15.50
N ASN A 134 -21.32 -1.09 -14.91
CA ASN A 134 -20.01 -1.24 -15.57
C ASN A 134 -19.78 -2.67 -16.05
N ASP A 135 -18.94 -2.79 -17.08
CA ASP A 135 -18.48 -4.07 -17.56
C ASP A 135 -17.57 -4.76 -16.53
N TRP A 136 -17.53 -6.07 -16.59
CA TRP A 136 -16.64 -6.89 -15.79
C TRP A 136 -15.88 -7.91 -16.62
N SER A 137 -14.78 -8.43 -16.09
CA SER A 137 -13.94 -9.39 -16.81
C SER A 137 -14.04 -10.78 -16.23
N TYR A 138 -13.92 -11.78 -17.09
CA TYR A 138 -13.83 -13.17 -16.65
C TYR A 138 -12.84 -13.98 -17.51
N GLY A 139 -12.47 -15.14 -16.98
CA GLY A 139 -11.65 -16.11 -17.68
C GLY A 139 -11.79 -17.51 -17.11
N SER A 140 -11.08 -18.47 -17.69
CA SER A 140 -11.13 -19.89 -17.28
C SER A 140 -9.96 -20.30 -16.40
N THR A 141 -9.10 -19.36 -16.02
CA THR A 141 -7.86 -19.61 -15.25
C THR A 141 -7.89 -18.80 -13.97
N ALA A 142 -7.41 -19.35 -12.87
CA ALA A 142 -7.21 -18.56 -11.65
C ALA A 142 -6.29 -17.36 -11.91
N PRO A 143 -6.45 -16.24 -11.19
CA PRO A 143 -5.51 -15.13 -11.27
C PRO A 143 -4.12 -15.60 -10.83
N ASN A 144 -3.06 -15.01 -11.39
CA ASN A 144 -1.75 -15.14 -10.77
C ASN A 144 -1.79 -14.39 -9.44
N GLN A 145 -1.14 -14.93 -8.43
CA GLN A 145 -1.18 -14.42 -7.06
C GLN A 145 0.21 -14.06 -6.54
N ALA A 146 0.29 -13.11 -5.62
CA ALA A 146 1.50 -12.85 -4.86
C ALA A 146 1.88 -14.07 -4.01
N ALA A 147 3.17 -14.22 -3.67
CA ALA A 147 3.64 -15.32 -2.82
C ALA A 147 3.03 -15.31 -1.41
N ASP A 148 2.62 -14.13 -0.95
CA ASP A 148 2.06 -13.91 0.39
C ASP A 148 0.58 -14.29 0.52
N VAL A 149 -0.08 -14.64 -0.58
CA VAL A 149 -1.49 -15.04 -0.60
C VAL A 149 -1.73 -16.26 -1.46
N THR A 150 -2.81 -16.97 -1.19
CA THR A 150 -3.32 -18.07 -2.03
C THR A 150 -4.75 -17.74 -2.41
N TYR A 151 -5.02 -17.68 -3.71
CA TYR A 151 -6.38 -17.58 -4.23
C TYR A 151 -7.11 -18.90 -4.00
N ASP A 152 -8.29 -18.85 -3.39
CA ASP A 152 -9.07 -20.05 -3.06
C ASP A 152 -10.20 -20.28 -4.08
N TYR A 153 -11.11 -19.33 -4.19
CA TYR A 153 -12.26 -19.37 -5.10
C TYR A 153 -12.87 -17.97 -5.22
N HIS A 154 -13.93 -17.84 -6.02
CA HIS A 154 -14.71 -16.61 -6.14
C HIS A 154 -16.13 -16.80 -5.67
N ASP A 155 -16.66 -15.75 -5.04
CA ASP A 155 -18.02 -15.63 -4.56
C ASP A 155 -18.75 -14.50 -5.30
N TYR A 156 -20.09 -14.54 -5.24
CA TYR A 156 -20.92 -13.48 -5.78
C TYR A 156 -22.18 -13.27 -4.93
N LEU A 157 -22.81 -12.12 -5.10
CA LEU A 157 -24.10 -11.82 -4.52
C LEU A 157 -24.82 -10.74 -5.33
N TYR A 158 -26.03 -11.04 -5.82
CA TYR A 158 -26.87 -10.05 -6.49
C TYR A 158 -27.53 -9.14 -5.44
N THR A 159 -27.18 -7.85 -5.48
CA THR A 159 -27.68 -6.82 -4.56
C THR A 159 -27.46 -5.45 -5.18
N SER A 160 -28.01 -4.40 -4.58
CA SER A 160 -27.93 -3.02 -5.07
C SER A 160 -26.83 -2.17 -4.41
N SER A 161 -25.98 -2.77 -3.62
CA SER A 161 -24.89 -2.09 -2.88
C SER A 161 -23.76 -3.05 -2.58
N LEU A 162 -22.60 -2.51 -2.15
CA LEU A 162 -21.49 -3.31 -1.68
C LEU A 162 -21.89 -4.10 -0.44
N GLU A 163 -21.91 -5.42 -0.55
CA GLU A 163 -22.22 -6.36 0.50
C GLU A 163 -21.33 -7.59 0.41
N PHE A 164 -21.07 -8.26 1.52
CA PHE A 164 -20.26 -9.48 1.55
C PHE A 164 -20.88 -10.58 0.68
N PRO A 165 -20.19 -11.08 -0.35
CA PRO A 165 -20.71 -12.12 -1.23
C PRO A 165 -20.82 -13.45 -0.47
N THR A 166 -21.96 -14.13 -0.60
CA THR A 166 -22.27 -15.35 0.15
C THR A 166 -22.52 -16.57 -0.74
N GLU A 167 -22.58 -16.37 -2.06
CA GLU A 167 -22.84 -17.45 -3.01
C GLU A 167 -21.56 -17.83 -3.76
N THR A 168 -21.10 -19.05 -3.56
CA THR A 168 -19.87 -19.54 -4.18
C THR A 168 -20.12 -19.99 -5.60
N SER A 169 -19.43 -19.40 -6.55
CA SER A 169 -19.54 -19.70 -7.97
C SER A 169 -18.64 -20.86 -8.43
N GLY A 170 -17.81 -21.40 -7.55
CA GLY A 170 -16.93 -22.53 -7.80
C GLY A 170 -15.45 -22.23 -7.69
N ALA A 171 -14.62 -23.30 -7.69
CA ALA A 171 -13.17 -23.16 -7.69
C ALA A 171 -12.68 -22.55 -9.00
N ALA A 172 -11.53 -21.87 -8.94
CA ALA A 172 -10.87 -21.29 -10.10
C ALA A 172 -10.76 -22.29 -11.27
N GLY A 173 -11.21 -21.86 -12.45
CA GLY A 173 -11.26 -22.72 -13.63
C GLY A 173 -12.44 -23.69 -13.67
N GLY A 174 -13.39 -23.59 -12.74
CA GLY A 174 -14.65 -24.34 -12.78
C GLY A 174 -15.62 -23.86 -13.87
N PRO A 175 -16.81 -24.48 -13.99
CA PRO A 175 -17.76 -24.19 -15.07
C PRO A 175 -18.30 -22.76 -15.13
N GLY A 176 -18.08 -21.94 -14.10
CA GLY A 176 -18.49 -20.53 -14.03
C GLY A 176 -17.40 -19.52 -14.41
N GLY A 177 -16.19 -19.98 -14.71
CA GLY A 177 -15.05 -19.08 -14.95
C GLY A 177 -14.49 -18.47 -13.66
N THR A 178 -13.59 -17.51 -13.79
CA THR A 178 -13.01 -16.71 -12.71
C THR A 178 -13.28 -15.25 -13.00
N TYR A 179 -13.70 -14.49 -12.01
CA TYR A 179 -13.89 -13.06 -12.15
C TYR A 179 -12.55 -12.35 -11.95
N TYR A 180 -12.30 -11.32 -12.78
CA TYR A 180 -11.14 -10.45 -12.63
C TYR A 180 -11.65 -9.03 -12.47
N GLY A 181 -11.59 -8.51 -11.30
CA GLY A 181 -12.09 -7.17 -11.01
C GLY A 181 -11.46 -6.64 -9.74
N PRO A 182 -11.93 -7.07 -8.57
CA PRO A 182 -11.41 -6.58 -7.30
C PRO A 182 -9.96 -7.02 -7.08
N ASN A 183 -9.17 -6.16 -6.46
CA ASN A 183 -7.78 -6.42 -6.12
C ASN A 183 -7.32 -5.55 -4.95
N PHE A 184 -6.11 -5.79 -4.48
CA PHE A 184 -5.48 -5.01 -3.44
C PHE A 184 -3.97 -4.88 -3.65
N GLU A 185 -3.38 -3.81 -3.11
CA GLU A 185 -1.94 -3.66 -3.02
C GLU A 185 -1.45 -4.11 -1.64
N ILE A 186 -0.45 -4.99 -1.67
CA ILE A 186 0.29 -5.39 -0.48
C ILE A 186 1.29 -4.28 -0.18
N GLY A 187 1.04 -3.56 0.88
CA GLY A 187 1.91 -2.53 1.39
C GLY A 187 3.25 -3.10 1.83
N THR A 188 4.26 -2.29 1.72
CA THR A 188 5.62 -2.69 2.08
C THR A 188 5.81 -2.85 3.58
N GLY A 189 4.71 -3.03 4.32
CA GLY A 189 4.73 -3.35 5.75
C GLY A 189 5.83 -2.61 6.53
N THR A 190 6.02 -1.33 6.28
CA THR A 190 6.71 -0.54 7.27
C THR A 190 5.72 -0.32 8.41
N THR A 191 5.56 -1.32 9.30
CA THR A 191 5.61 -0.93 10.69
C THR A 191 6.86 -0.07 10.76
N SER A 192 6.69 1.26 10.61
CA SER A 192 7.76 2.18 10.91
C SER A 192 8.28 1.70 12.24
N PRO A 193 9.52 1.19 12.35
CA PRO A 193 10.02 0.85 13.65
C PRO A 193 9.86 2.16 14.42
N ILE A 194 8.97 2.16 15.41
CA ILE A 194 8.96 3.25 16.39
C ILE A 194 10.41 3.36 16.76
N PRO A 195 11.11 4.49 16.47
CA PRO A 195 12.52 4.60 16.78
C PRO A 195 12.62 4.27 18.26
N GLU A 196 13.18 3.09 18.55
CA GLU A 196 13.36 2.71 19.94
C GLU A 196 14.10 3.86 20.60
N PRO A 197 13.70 4.35 21.80
CA PRO A 197 14.34 5.50 22.46
C PRO A 197 15.85 5.32 22.58
N SER A 198 16.37 4.11 22.42
CA SER A 198 17.80 3.75 22.37
C SER A 198 18.56 4.29 21.15
N SER A 199 17.91 4.60 20.01
CA SER A 199 18.61 5.15 18.84
C SER A 199 18.80 6.67 18.90
N VAL A 200 18.05 7.38 19.75
CA VAL A 200 18.19 8.84 19.91
C VAL A 200 19.24 9.21 20.95
N ILE A 201 19.53 8.31 21.91
CA ILE A 201 20.49 8.56 23.00
C ILE A 201 21.94 8.72 22.52
N PRO A 202 22.48 7.92 21.56
CA PRO A 202 23.87 8.10 21.16
C PRO A 202 24.13 9.40 20.39
N MET A 203 23.15 9.93 19.63
CA MET A 203 23.35 11.19 18.92
C MET A 203 23.39 12.41 19.85
N SER A 204 22.55 12.46 20.86
CA SER A 204 22.57 13.53 21.87
C SER A 204 23.81 13.45 22.75
N ALA A 205 24.31 12.24 23.06
CA ALA A 205 25.53 12.05 23.82
C ALA A 205 26.79 12.50 23.06
N ILE A 206 26.84 12.29 21.72
CA ILE A 206 27.93 12.74 20.85
C ILE A 206 27.95 14.27 20.77
N LEU A 207 26.80 14.92 20.63
CA LEU A 207 26.69 16.39 20.60
C LEU A 207 27.08 17.05 21.92
N LEU A 208 26.67 16.48 23.03
CA LEU A 208 27.07 16.96 24.38
C LEU A 208 28.55 16.72 24.64
N GLY A 209 29.12 15.58 24.20
CA GLY A 209 30.54 15.28 24.30
C GLY A 209 31.42 16.25 23.50
N ALA A 210 31.01 16.58 22.28
CA ALA A 210 31.71 17.53 21.41
C ALA A 210 31.70 18.96 21.99
N ALA A 211 30.57 19.40 22.54
CA ALA A 211 30.45 20.70 23.21
C ALA A 211 31.34 20.80 24.48
N PHE A 212 31.46 19.71 25.23
CA PHE A 212 32.31 19.68 26.45
C PHE A 212 33.80 19.72 26.11
N VAL A 213 34.24 19.03 25.06
CA VAL A 213 35.64 19.05 24.58
C VAL A 213 36.01 20.43 24.03
N ALA A 214 35.11 21.08 23.28
CA ALA A 214 35.32 22.43 22.77
C ALA A 214 35.50 23.46 23.92
N ARG A 215 34.67 23.37 24.97
CA ARG A 215 34.73 24.28 26.13
C ARG A 215 36.01 24.11 26.94
N LYS A 216 36.54 22.88 27.02
CA LYS A 216 37.84 22.64 27.75
C LYS A 216 39.04 23.20 26.98
N ARG A 217 39.00 23.26 25.65
CA ARG A 217 40.10 23.82 24.82
C ARG A 217 40.14 25.35 24.90
N THR A 218 39.03 26.02 24.93
CA THR A 218 38.94 27.48 25.09
C THR A 218 39.42 27.94 26.47
N ALA A 219 39.13 27.19 27.53
CA ALA A 219 39.56 27.51 28.87
C ALA A 219 41.08 27.35 29.10
N ARG A 220 41.79 26.53 28.30
CA ARG A 220 43.25 26.35 28.35
C ARG A 220 44.02 27.38 27.56
N GLY A 221 43.40 27.99 26.51
CA GLY A 221 44.05 29.04 25.71
C GLY A 221 44.09 30.43 26.32
N SER A 222 43.39 30.65 27.44
CA SER A 222 43.28 31.95 28.13
C SER A 222 44.28 32.11 29.29
N ARG A 223 45.20 31.17 29.46
CA ARG A 223 46.22 31.21 30.55
C ARG A 223 47.67 31.19 30.07
N ALA A 224 47.95 31.67 28.85
CA ALA A 224 49.28 31.90 28.33
C ALA A 224 49.48 33.40 28.02
#